data_03eda63c8534446528e43b041738c459
#
_entry.id   03eda63c8534446528e43b041738c459
#
_cell.length_a   1.000
_cell.length_b   1.000
_cell.length_c   1.000
_cell.angle_alpha   90.00
_cell.angle_beta   90.00
_cell.angle_gamma   90.00
#
_symmetry.space_group_name_H-M   'P 1'
#
loop_
_entity.id
_entity.type
_entity.pdbx_description
1 polymer ?
#
loop_
_entity_poly.entity_id
_entity_poly.type
_entity_poly.pdbx_seq_one_letter_code
_entity_poly.pdbx_strand_id
1 'polypeptide(L)'
;MKFHTLLPVRDEADIIGQCLQHLLTWADSIYVFDTGSVDNTWEIVQDFASQDKRIIPIKKEPVYFSETKLRGYMFHVARQKMEDGDWFLRVDADEFHHISPPDFVKSCLKPYETIVYHQYYDFQFTELELKAWEEGKETLGDRQKPIEQRRRYFTPSIYSEPRLCKYRSTMKWTETVSFPYNAGYLARERLPIRHYPHRDPIQLARRYKLRAIMMADATNRKNWGRPEQHHWSESDWRKFIMDNDNPELQYWQEGDQLPRYQFTNHLRPIHIRFVQRLAHSFLLPIIDSQRPDFSLNTQPQPILEDVQQLLIQELS
;
A
#
# COMPACT_ATOMS: atom_id res chain seq x y z
N MET A 1 6.50 1.59 21.93
CA MET A 1 5.66 1.09 20.81
C MET A 1 5.52 2.26 19.83
N LYS A 2 6.21 2.18 18.73
CA LYS A 2 6.21 3.16 17.64
C LYS A 2 5.60 2.54 16.39
N PHE A 3 5.15 3.38 15.46
CA PHE A 3 4.58 2.96 14.19
C PHE A 3 5.41 3.51 13.02
N HIS A 4 5.93 2.60 12.22
CA HIS A 4 6.81 2.88 11.08
C HIS A 4 6.11 2.51 9.77
N THR A 5 6.12 3.38 8.77
CA THR A 5 5.51 3.09 7.48
C THR A 5 6.56 2.91 6.39
N LEU A 6 6.30 1.95 5.50
CA LEU A 6 7.10 1.66 4.31
C LEU A 6 6.27 2.06 3.10
N LEU A 7 6.60 3.19 2.49
CA LEU A 7 5.83 3.86 1.44
C LEU A 7 6.64 3.90 0.13
N PRO A 8 6.52 2.90 -0.75
CA PRO A 8 7.00 3.02 -2.12
C PRO A 8 6.04 3.91 -2.92
N VAL A 9 6.58 4.81 -3.74
CA VAL A 9 5.79 5.75 -4.54
C VAL A 9 6.25 5.77 -5.98
N ARG A 10 5.32 6.09 -6.89
CA ARG A 10 5.61 6.39 -8.29
C ARG A 10 4.47 7.17 -8.92
N ASP A 11 4.76 8.37 -9.42
CA ASP A 11 3.83 9.22 -10.17
C ASP A 11 2.51 9.48 -9.42
N GLU A 12 2.61 9.88 -8.14
CA GLU A 12 1.50 10.13 -7.21
C GLU A 12 1.43 11.60 -6.75
N ALA A 13 1.94 12.55 -7.57
CA ALA A 13 2.01 13.97 -7.20
C ALA A 13 0.64 14.58 -6.83
N ASP A 14 -0.45 14.01 -7.34
CA ASP A 14 -1.81 14.45 -7.08
C ASP A 14 -2.36 14.04 -5.70
N ILE A 15 -1.72 13.10 -5.01
CA ILE A 15 -2.22 12.53 -3.73
C ILE A 15 -1.16 12.42 -2.64
N ILE A 16 0.14 12.34 -2.98
CA ILE A 16 1.20 12.04 -2.02
C ILE A 16 1.23 13.05 -0.85
N GLY A 17 0.98 14.33 -1.10
CA GLY A 17 0.92 15.35 -0.05
C GLY A 17 -0.17 15.04 0.98
N GLN A 18 -1.37 14.67 0.53
CA GLN A 18 -2.47 14.29 1.42
C GLN A 18 -2.18 12.97 2.16
N CYS A 19 -1.54 12.01 1.49
CA CYS A 19 -1.09 10.77 2.12
C CYS A 19 -0.10 11.04 3.25
N LEU A 20 0.94 11.84 3.01
CA LEU A 20 1.92 12.20 4.03
C LEU A 20 1.27 12.93 5.22
N GLN A 21 0.37 13.89 4.96
CA GLN A 21 -0.39 14.55 6.03
C GLN A 21 -1.20 13.55 6.86
N HIS A 22 -1.89 12.61 6.20
CA HIS A 22 -2.63 11.56 6.89
C HIS A 22 -1.71 10.67 7.73
N LEU A 23 -0.59 10.21 7.19
CA LEU A 23 0.38 9.37 7.92
C LEU A 23 0.98 10.11 9.12
N LEU A 24 1.27 11.39 8.98
CA LEU A 24 1.81 12.24 10.07
C LEU A 24 0.86 12.38 11.26
N THR A 25 -0.42 12.08 11.13
CA THR A 25 -1.35 12.10 12.27
C THR A 25 -1.09 10.98 13.28
N TRP A 26 -0.40 9.89 12.89
CA TRP A 26 -0.20 8.74 13.75
C TRP A 26 1.15 8.03 13.61
N ALA A 27 1.89 8.19 12.50
CA ALA A 27 3.17 7.50 12.28
C ALA A 27 4.33 8.19 13.01
N ASP A 28 5.22 7.39 13.59
CA ASP A 28 6.47 7.86 14.20
C ASP A 28 7.60 8.00 13.17
N SER A 29 7.55 7.24 12.07
CA SER A 29 8.50 7.32 10.96
C SER A 29 7.85 6.88 9.65
N ILE A 30 8.13 7.61 8.57
CA ILE A 30 7.61 7.36 7.23
C ILE A 30 8.80 7.22 6.28
N TYR A 31 9.12 5.99 5.91
CA TYR A 31 10.21 5.68 4.99
C TYR A 31 9.68 5.69 3.56
N VAL A 32 10.18 6.60 2.73
CA VAL A 32 9.70 6.79 1.36
C VAL A 32 10.77 6.34 0.36
N PHE A 33 10.38 5.49 -0.58
CA PHE A 33 11.20 5.11 -1.73
C PHE A 33 10.46 5.45 -3.01
N ASP A 34 11.04 6.34 -3.82
CA ASP A 34 10.49 6.70 -5.12
C ASP A 34 11.08 5.78 -6.20
N THR A 35 10.22 5.03 -6.89
CA THR A 35 10.61 4.04 -7.90
C THR A 35 10.84 4.64 -9.28
N GLY A 36 11.13 5.94 -9.35
CA GLY A 36 11.46 6.67 -10.58
C GLY A 36 10.29 7.48 -11.11
N SER A 37 9.63 8.26 -10.25
CA SER A 37 8.60 9.22 -10.67
C SER A 37 9.14 10.23 -11.67
N VAL A 38 8.34 10.52 -12.69
CA VAL A 38 8.61 11.54 -13.72
C VAL A 38 7.80 12.82 -13.49
N ASP A 39 6.92 12.81 -12.49
CA ASP A 39 6.19 13.98 -12.00
C ASP A 39 6.85 14.56 -10.72
N ASN A 40 6.18 15.50 -10.07
CA ASN A 40 6.68 16.20 -8.88
C ASN A 40 6.53 15.38 -7.57
N THR A 41 6.29 14.07 -7.63
CA THR A 41 6.11 13.23 -6.43
C THR A 41 7.29 13.35 -5.47
N TRP A 42 8.52 13.21 -5.98
CA TRP A 42 9.72 13.25 -5.15
C TRP A 42 9.99 14.62 -4.54
N GLU A 43 9.78 15.67 -5.29
CA GLU A 43 9.93 17.06 -4.86
C GLU A 43 8.98 17.36 -3.69
N ILE A 44 7.71 16.89 -3.77
CA ILE A 44 6.73 17.00 -2.69
C ILE A 44 7.22 16.23 -1.44
N VAL A 45 7.72 15.01 -1.62
CA VAL A 45 8.27 14.21 -0.49
C VAL A 45 9.43 14.94 0.19
N GLN A 46 10.34 15.55 -0.59
CA GLN A 46 11.47 16.29 -0.04
C GLN A 46 11.02 17.56 0.70
N ASP A 47 10.04 18.28 0.19
CA ASP A 47 9.47 19.46 0.85
C ASP A 47 8.87 19.09 2.21
N PHE A 48 8.08 18.03 2.27
CA PHE A 48 7.53 17.52 3.54
C PHE A 48 8.64 17.06 4.50
N ALA A 49 9.66 16.36 4.01
CA ALA A 49 10.79 15.89 4.82
C ALA A 49 11.63 17.05 5.38
N SER A 50 11.68 18.18 4.70
CA SER A 50 12.33 19.40 5.20
C SER A 50 11.61 20.00 6.41
N GLN A 51 10.30 19.78 6.51
CA GLN A 51 9.43 20.34 7.56
C GLN A 51 9.21 19.37 8.72
N ASP A 52 9.22 18.05 8.46
CA ASP A 52 8.98 17.03 9.50
C ASP A 52 9.98 15.86 9.37
N LYS A 53 10.85 15.73 10.37
CA LYS A 53 11.90 14.69 10.41
C LYS A 53 11.39 13.25 10.52
N ARG A 54 10.09 13.04 10.73
CA ARG A 54 9.49 11.72 10.69
C ARG A 54 9.40 11.18 9.26
N ILE A 55 9.43 12.06 8.25
CA ILE A 55 9.50 11.65 6.85
C ILE A 55 10.97 11.44 6.48
N ILE A 56 11.28 10.23 6.05
CA ILE A 56 12.63 9.76 5.76
C ILE A 56 12.70 9.35 4.29
N PRO A 57 13.09 10.26 3.37
CA PRO A 57 13.32 9.91 1.98
C PRO A 57 14.52 8.94 1.92
N ILE A 58 14.28 7.70 1.50
CA ILE A 58 15.36 6.70 1.36
C ILE A 58 16.14 6.98 0.09
N LYS A 59 15.43 6.96 -1.05
CA LYS A 59 16.04 7.07 -2.38
C LYS A 59 14.98 7.36 -3.46
N LYS A 60 15.37 8.07 -4.53
CA LYS A 60 14.67 8.06 -5.82
C LYS A 60 15.52 7.27 -6.81
N GLU A 61 14.99 6.18 -7.32
CA GLU A 61 15.70 5.31 -8.28
C GLU A 61 14.69 4.57 -9.15
N PRO A 62 14.86 4.56 -10.49
CA PRO A 62 13.96 3.83 -11.37
C PRO A 62 14.16 2.32 -11.24
N VAL A 63 13.32 1.70 -10.41
CA VAL A 63 13.32 0.27 -10.15
C VAL A 63 11.93 -0.33 -10.39
N TYR A 64 11.91 -1.62 -10.73
CA TYR A 64 10.66 -2.36 -10.79
C TYR A 64 10.05 -2.47 -9.39
N PHE A 65 8.75 -2.21 -9.29
CA PHE A 65 8.03 -2.50 -8.06
C PHE A 65 8.04 -4.01 -7.79
N SER A 66 8.34 -4.38 -6.56
CA SER A 66 8.36 -5.78 -6.15
C SER A 66 7.96 -5.92 -4.68
N GLU A 67 6.94 -6.72 -4.43
CA GLU A 67 6.51 -7.06 -3.07
C GLU A 67 7.60 -7.78 -2.26
N THR A 68 8.50 -8.45 -2.95
CA THR A 68 9.59 -9.19 -2.31
C THR A 68 10.84 -8.33 -2.15
N LYS A 69 11.45 -7.91 -3.26
CA LYS A 69 12.75 -7.24 -3.24
C LYS A 69 12.68 -5.80 -2.73
N LEU A 70 11.79 -4.97 -3.30
CA LEU A 70 11.70 -3.57 -2.92
C LEU A 70 11.20 -3.40 -1.47
N ARG A 71 10.12 -4.06 -1.12
CA ARG A 71 9.57 -3.96 0.24
C ARG A 71 10.50 -4.60 1.28
N GLY A 72 11.19 -5.70 0.92
CA GLY A 72 12.22 -6.28 1.75
C GLY A 72 13.40 -5.33 1.98
N TYR A 73 13.87 -4.65 0.93
CA TYR A 73 14.90 -3.61 1.05
C TYR A 73 14.46 -2.47 1.99
N MET A 74 13.27 -1.92 1.78
CA MET A 74 12.72 -0.86 2.63
C MET A 74 12.59 -1.31 4.10
N PHE A 75 12.13 -2.54 4.33
CA PHE A 75 12.07 -3.12 5.67
C PHE A 75 13.46 -3.18 6.32
N HIS A 76 14.48 -3.62 5.59
CA HIS A 76 15.85 -3.70 6.12
C HIS A 76 16.47 -2.32 6.41
N VAL A 77 16.11 -1.30 5.66
CA VAL A 77 16.48 0.09 5.99
C VAL A 77 15.76 0.54 7.27
N ALA A 78 14.45 0.35 7.34
CA ALA A 78 13.62 0.82 8.45
C ALA A 78 13.94 0.09 9.78
N ARG A 79 14.19 -1.23 9.74
CA ARG A 79 14.47 -2.04 10.94
C ARG A 79 15.68 -1.58 11.75
N GLN A 80 16.59 -0.79 11.15
CA GLN A 80 17.75 -0.22 11.88
C GLN A 80 17.31 0.76 12.98
N LYS A 81 16.07 1.25 12.94
CA LYS A 81 15.48 2.18 13.90
C LYS A 81 14.29 1.59 14.66
N MET A 82 13.93 0.33 14.40
CA MET A 82 12.84 -0.36 15.08
C MET A 82 13.34 -1.13 16.30
N GLU A 83 12.51 -1.15 17.33
CA GLU A 83 12.70 -1.94 18.54
C GLU A 83 11.64 -3.04 18.65
N ASP A 84 11.94 -4.14 19.35
CA ASP A 84 10.97 -5.22 19.58
C ASP A 84 9.69 -4.67 20.22
N GLY A 85 8.57 -4.93 19.55
CA GLY A 85 7.27 -4.44 20.00
C GLY A 85 6.75 -3.21 19.24
N ASP A 86 7.58 -2.57 18.43
CA ASP A 86 7.11 -1.56 17.47
C ASP A 86 6.26 -2.21 16.38
N TRP A 87 5.57 -1.38 15.60
CA TRP A 87 4.74 -1.84 14.48
C TRP A 87 5.24 -1.23 13.18
N PHE A 88 5.22 -2.00 12.10
CA PHE A 88 5.46 -1.47 10.77
C PHE A 88 4.30 -1.80 9.83
N LEU A 89 4.09 -0.89 8.87
CA LEU A 89 3.05 -0.98 7.87
C LEU A 89 3.63 -0.85 6.47
N ARG A 90 3.07 -1.63 5.54
CA ARG A 90 3.21 -1.38 4.11
C ARG A 90 2.03 -0.51 3.69
N VAL A 91 2.31 0.66 3.13
CA VAL A 91 1.31 1.64 2.73
C VAL A 91 1.58 2.04 1.28
N ASP A 92 0.54 2.23 0.49
CA ASP A 92 0.62 2.84 -0.83
C ASP A 92 0.06 4.28 -0.77
N ALA A 93 0.46 5.17 -1.69
CA ALA A 93 0.16 6.60 -1.61
C ALA A 93 -1.35 6.93 -1.71
N ASP A 94 -2.12 6.01 -2.27
CA ASP A 94 -3.57 6.11 -2.45
C ASP A 94 -4.38 5.38 -1.36
N GLU A 95 -3.73 5.01 -0.22
CA GLU A 95 -4.34 4.28 0.90
C GLU A 95 -4.43 5.15 2.16
N PHE A 96 -5.66 5.32 2.67
CA PHE A 96 -5.96 6.13 3.87
C PHE A 96 -6.63 5.27 4.94
N HIS A 97 -6.01 5.12 6.08
CA HIS A 97 -6.57 4.34 7.18
C HIS A 97 -7.84 5.00 7.73
N HIS A 98 -8.94 4.25 7.76
CA HIS A 98 -10.21 4.73 8.31
C HIS A 98 -10.18 4.84 9.83
N ILE A 99 -9.40 3.97 10.47
CA ILE A 99 -9.08 4.01 11.89
C ILE A 99 -7.56 4.09 11.98
N SER A 100 -7.02 4.97 12.82
CA SER A 100 -5.57 5.04 12.97
C SER A 100 -4.99 3.69 13.42
N PRO A 101 -3.87 3.22 12.85
CA PRO A 101 -3.26 1.96 13.26
C PRO A 101 -2.99 1.86 14.77
N PRO A 102 -2.51 2.92 15.48
CA PRO A 102 -2.39 2.88 16.94
C PRO A 102 -3.71 2.62 17.67
N ASP A 103 -4.79 3.28 17.27
CA ASP A 103 -6.10 3.09 17.89
C ASP A 103 -6.66 1.71 17.59
N PHE A 104 -6.47 1.22 16.36
CA PHE A 104 -6.85 -0.13 15.98
C PHE A 104 -6.12 -1.18 16.81
N VAL A 105 -4.81 -1.07 16.95
CA VAL A 105 -3.98 -1.99 17.78
C VAL A 105 -4.47 -1.99 19.22
N LYS A 106 -4.74 -0.81 19.77
CA LYS A 106 -5.18 -0.66 21.17
C LYS A 106 -6.58 -1.20 21.42
N SER A 107 -7.52 -0.96 20.50
CA SER A 107 -8.95 -1.24 20.72
C SER A 107 -9.45 -2.56 20.15
N CYS A 108 -8.79 -3.09 19.10
CA CYS A 108 -9.29 -4.25 18.35
C CYS A 108 -8.41 -5.50 18.50
N LEU A 109 -7.12 -5.36 18.84
CA LEU A 109 -6.22 -6.51 18.88
C LEU A 109 -6.09 -7.12 20.28
N LYS A 110 -5.89 -8.44 20.29
CA LYS A 110 -5.43 -9.16 21.47
C LYS A 110 -3.90 -9.11 21.55
N PRO A 111 -3.32 -9.19 22.75
CA PRO A 111 -1.85 -9.04 22.95
C PRO A 111 -0.98 -9.99 22.11
N TYR A 112 -1.51 -11.15 21.73
CA TYR A 112 -0.82 -12.17 20.93
C TYR A 112 -1.02 -12.01 19.43
N GLU A 113 -1.93 -11.16 18.98
CA GLU A 113 -2.18 -10.88 17.57
C GLU A 113 -1.15 -9.87 17.09
N THR A 114 -0.38 -10.23 16.07
CA THR A 114 0.80 -9.49 15.63
C THR A 114 0.86 -9.26 14.13
N ILE A 115 -0.08 -9.85 13.38
CA ILE A 115 -0.25 -9.64 11.94
C ILE A 115 -1.68 -9.19 11.70
N VAL A 116 -1.86 -8.09 10.96
CA VAL A 116 -3.18 -7.56 10.61
C VAL A 116 -3.29 -7.44 9.10
N TYR A 117 -4.38 -7.95 8.57
CA TYR A 117 -4.76 -7.74 7.18
C TYR A 117 -5.54 -6.44 7.03
N HIS A 118 -5.35 -5.74 5.93
CA HIS A 118 -6.21 -4.64 5.55
C HIS A 118 -7.52 -5.16 4.94
N GLN A 119 -8.58 -4.38 5.13
CA GLN A 119 -9.82 -4.48 4.38
C GLN A 119 -9.94 -3.26 3.49
N TYR A 120 -9.93 -3.49 2.19
CA TYR A 120 -10.00 -2.42 1.20
C TYR A 120 -11.44 -2.02 0.93
N TYR A 121 -11.65 -0.71 0.86
CA TYR A 121 -12.82 -0.07 0.31
C TYR A 121 -12.33 0.78 -0.86
N ASP A 122 -12.59 0.29 -2.08
CA ASP A 122 -12.10 0.92 -3.30
C ASP A 122 -13.02 2.07 -3.68
N PHE A 123 -12.54 3.30 -3.48
CA PHE A 123 -13.26 4.51 -3.85
C PHE A 123 -13.13 4.73 -5.35
N GLN A 124 -14.26 4.68 -6.01
CA GLN A 124 -14.35 4.63 -7.46
C GLN A 124 -14.48 6.04 -8.07
N PHE A 125 -14.04 6.17 -9.31
CA PHE A 125 -14.39 7.29 -10.17
C PHE A 125 -15.58 6.88 -11.03
N THR A 126 -16.69 7.58 -10.90
CA THR A 126 -17.98 7.18 -11.49
C THR A 126 -18.30 7.93 -12.78
N GLU A 127 -19.29 7.46 -13.53
CA GLU A 127 -19.80 8.14 -14.74
C GLU A 127 -20.32 9.54 -14.44
N LEU A 128 -21.00 9.74 -13.30
CA LEU A 128 -21.47 11.08 -12.89
C LEU A 128 -20.30 12.04 -12.61
N GLU A 129 -19.22 11.53 -12.02
CA GLU A 129 -18.01 12.33 -11.76
C GLU A 129 -17.27 12.61 -13.07
N LEU A 130 -17.22 11.66 -14.02
CA LEU A 130 -16.68 11.91 -15.36
C LEU A 130 -17.47 13.01 -16.07
N LYS A 131 -18.80 12.94 -16.04
CA LYS A 131 -19.64 13.98 -16.61
C LYS A 131 -19.40 15.35 -15.98
N ALA A 132 -19.26 15.41 -14.65
CA ALA A 132 -18.92 16.65 -13.96
C ALA A 132 -17.56 17.21 -14.41
N TRP A 133 -16.58 16.34 -14.64
CA TRP A 133 -15.28 16.72 -15.19
C TRP A 133 -15.40 17.26 -16.63
N GLU A 134 -16.12 16.57 -17.51
CA GLU A 134 -16.32 16.97 -18.91
C GLU A 134 -17.09 18.30 -19.03
N GLU A 135 -17.99 18.56 -18.09
CA GLU A 135 -18.74 19.84 -17.99
C GLU A 135 -17.94 20.95 -17.30
N GLY A 136 -16.71 20.70 -16.85
CA GLY A 136 -15.86 21.68 -16.15
C GLY A 136 -16.32 22.01 -14.73
N LYS A 137 -17.21 21.21 -14.14
CA LYS A 137 -17.65 21.35 -12.74
C LYS A 137 -16.62 20.83 -11.75
N GLU A 138 -15.80 19.89 -12.16
CA GLU A 138 -14.59 19.45 -11.48
C GLU A 138 -13.39 19.64 -12.43
N THR A 139 -12.27 20.10 -11.89
CA THR A 139 -11.06 20.48 -12.64
C THR A 139 -9.80 20.03 -11.91
N LEU A 140 -8.63 20.19 -12.53
CA LEU A 140 -7.34 19.95 -11.88
C LEU A 140 -7.14 20.77 -10.60
N GLY A 141 -7.71 21.98 -10.53
CA GLY A 141 -7.66 22.81 -9.32
C GLY A 141 -8.30 22.15 -8.10
N ASP A 142 -9.26 21.26 -8.32
CA ASP A 142 -9.93 20.53 -7.25
C ASP A 142 -9.06 19.46 -6.59
N ARG A 143 -7.88 19.13 -7.14
CA ARG A 143 -6.89 18.24 -6.50
C ARG A 143 -6.38 18.78 -5.15
N GLN A 144 -6.53 20.07 -4.92
CA GLN A 144 -6.22 20.70 -3.62
C GLN A 144 -7.24 20.35 -2.53
N LYS A 145 -8.45 19.94 -2.90
CA LYS A 145 -9.46 19.48 -1.94
C LYS A 145 -9.10 18.09 -1.40
N PRO A 146 -9.42 17.78 -0.14
CA PRO A 146 -9.28 16.43 0.40
C PRO A 146 -9.92 15.40 -0.53
N ILE A 147 -9.23 14.29 -0.76
CA ILE A 147 -9.69 13.26 -1.72
C ILE A 147 -11.05 12.66 -1.30
N GLU A 148 -11.31 12.56 0.00
CA GLU A 148 -12.58 12.10 0.55
C GLU A 148 -13.77 13.03 0.27
N GLN A 149 -13.53 14.28 -0.10
CA GLN A 149 -14.56 15.21 -0.54
C GLN A 149 -14.85 15.08 -2.05
N ARG A 150 -13.89 14.54 -2.79
CA ARG A 150 -13.96 14.39 -4.25
C ARG A 150 -14.46 13.00 -4.65
N ARG A 151 -14.06 11.95 -3.93
CA ARG A 151 -14.39 10.54 -4.22
C ARG A 151 -15.12 9.96 -3.04
N ARG A 152 -16.42 9.71 -3.22
CA ARG A 152 -17.34 9.30 -2.15
C ARG A 152 -18.07 8.00 -2.45
N TYR A 153 -17.96 7.49 -3.67
CA TYR A 153 -18.58 6.23 -4.04
C TYR A 153 -17.54 5.12 -3.92
N PHE A 154 -17.88 4.05 -3.23
CA PHE A 154 -16.95 2.94 -3.01
C PHE A 154 -17.61 1.58 -3.18
N THR A 155 -16.80 0.57 -3.45
CA THR A 155 -17.15 -0.83 -3.39
C THR A 155 -16.26 -1.55 -2.39
N PRO A 156 -16.80 -2.47 -1.53
CA PRO A 156 -15.96 -3.32 -0.71
C PRO A 156 -15.15 -4.27 -1.59
N SER A 157 -13.84 -4.33 -1.39
CA SER A 157 -12.98 -5.26 -2.11
C SER A 157 -12.93 -6.63 -1.42
N ILE A 158 -12.97 -7.68 -2.23
CA ILE A 158 -12.69 -9.05 -1.76
C ILE A 158 -11.20 -9.27 -1.48
N TYR A 159 -10.35 -8.39 -2.03
CA TYR A 159 -8.90 -8.45 -1.84
C TYR A 159 -8.53 -8.05 -0.42
N SER A 160 -7.58 -8.76 0.15
CA SER A 160 -7.07 -8.48 1.48
C SER A 160 -5.68 -9.09 1.63
N GLU A 161 -4.76 -8.33 2.20
CA GLU A 161 -3.39 -8.79 2.41
C GLU A 161 -2.83 -8.32 3.76
N PRO A 162 -1.77 -8.99 4.29
CA PRO A 162 -1.12 -8.57 5.52
C PRO A 162 -0.33 -7.29 5.25
N ARG A 163 -0.68 -6.21 5.97
CA ARG A 163 -0.05 -4.90 5.81
C ARG A 163 0.57 -4.37 7.09
N LEU A 164 -0.05 -4.61 8.26
CA LEU A 164 0.42 -4.14 9.56
C LEU A 164 1.00 -5.32 10.35
N CYS A 165 2.20 -5.17 10.88
CA CYS A 165 2.89 -6.22 11.60
C CYS A 165 3.66 -5.69 12.80
N LYS A 166 3.58 -6.41 13.94
CA LYS A 166 4.39 -6.13 15.13
C LYS A 166 5.81 -6.60 14.90
N TYR A 167 6.77 -5.68 14.98
CA TYR A 167 8.16 -5.95 14.73
C TYR A 167 8.79 -6.84 15.83
N ARG A 168 9.66 -7.72 15.39
CA ARG A 168 10.56 -8.54 16.20
C ARG A 168 11.93 -8.57 15.52
N SER A 169 12.97 -8.40 16.28
CA SER A 169 14.37 -8.45 15.77
C SER A 169 14.72 -9.76 15.08
N THR A 170 14.00 -10.85 15.43
CA THR A 170 14.15 -12.19 14.83
C THR A 170 13.42 -12.36 13.49
N MET A 171 12.70 -11.36 13.01
CA MET A 171 12.06 -11.41 11.69
C MET A 171 13.08 -11.48 10.56
N LYS A 172 12.75 -12.28 9.54
CA LYS A 172 13.53 -12.45 8.31
C LYS A 172 12.68 -12.12 7.10
N TRP A 173 13.15 -11.22 6.26
CA TRP A 173 12.51 -10.94 4.98
C TRP A 173 13.46 -11.33 3.85
N THR A 174 13.16 -12.42 3.17
CA THR A 174 13.96 -12.93 2.05
C THR A 174 13.45 -12.35 0.73
N GLU A 175 14.25 -12.47 -0.33
CA GLU A 175 13.89 -12.01 -1.67
C GLU A 175 12.75 -12.82 -2.32
N THR A 176 12.32 -13.91 -1.70
CA THR A 176 11.33 -14.84 -2.24
C THR A 176 9.95 -14.72 -1.59
N VAL A 177 9.82 -13.86 -0.56
CA VAL A 177 8.55 -13.72 0.18
C VAL A 177 8.08 -12.28 0.18
N SER A 178 6.78 -12.09 0.05
CA SER A 178 6.12 -10.78 0.08
C SER A 178 5.83 -10.27 1.49
N PHE A 179 6.13 -11.06 2.51
CA PHE A 179 5.91 -10.72 3.92
C PHE A 179 6.94 -11.46 4.80
N PRO A 180 7.46 -10.87 5.88
CA PRO A 180 8.54 -11.46 6.65
C PRO A 180 8.12 -12.73 7.37
N TYR A 181 9.05 -13.66 7.48
CA TYR A 181 8.94 -14.80 8.38
C TYR A 181 8.98 -14.34 9.85
N ASN A 182 8.47 -15.18 10.74
CA ASN A 182 8.38 -14.92 12.18
C ASN A 182 7.54 -13.66 12.53
N ALA A 183 6.58 -13.33 11.67
CA ALA A 183 5.67 -12.21 11.92
C ALA A 183 4.67 -12.49 13.07
N GLY A 184 4.43 -13.74 13.40
CA GLY A 184 3.63 -14.15 14.54
C GLY A 184 2.21 -14.59 14.20
N TYR A 185 1.22 -14.15 14.98
CA TYR A 185 -0.14 -14.65 14.91
C TYR A 185 -1.08 -13.67 14.21
N LEU A 186 -1.90 -14.20 13.31
CA LEU A 186 -2.86 -13.40 12.54
C LEU A 186 -4.01 -12.90 13.41
N ALA A 187 -4.28 -11.62 13.35
CA ALA A 187 -5.42 -10.99 14.00
C ALA A 187 -6.76 -11.45 13.39
N ARG A 188 -7.78 -11.44 14.24
CA ARG A 188 -9.14 -11.72 13.82
C ARG A 188 -9.74 -10.56 13.02
N GLU A 189 -9.53 -9.36 13.50
CA GLU A 189 -10.04 -8.14 12.89
C GLU A 189 -9.14 -7.68 11.74
N ARG A 190 -9.76 -7.03 10.73
CA ARG A 190 -9.05 -6.40 9.62
C ARG A 190 -9.07 -4.90 9.81
N LEU A 191 -7.96 -4.25 9.47
CA LEU A 191 -7.85 -2.80 9.51
C LEU A 191 -8.49 -2.20 8.25
N PRO A 192 -9.59 -1.43 8.36
CA PRO A 192 -10.25 -0.85 7.20
C PRO A 192 -9.46 0.32 6.65
N ILE A 193 -9.27 0.34 5.33
CA ILE A 193 -8.65 1.43 4.60
C ILE A 193 -9.55 1.92 3.46
N ARG A 194 -9.51 3.21 3.22
CA ARG A 194 -10.06 3.86 2.05
C ARG A 194 -8.97 3.89 0.99
N HIS A 195 -9.19 3.22 -0.11
CA HIS A 195 -8.26 3.12 -1.22
C HIS A 195 -8.79 3.92 -2.41
N TYR A 196 -8.00 4.87 -2.91
CA TYR A 196 -8.37 5.82 -3.95
C TYR A 196 -7.59 5.57 -5.25
N PRO A 197 -7.79 4.42 -5.92
CA PRO A 197 -7.02 4.06 -7.11
C PRO A 197 -7.39 4.88 -8.35
N HIS A 198 -8.58 5.46 -8.37
CA HIS A 198 -9.17 6.17 -9.50
C HIS A 198 -9.60 7.58 -9.07
N ARG A 199 -8.80 8.60 -9.41
CA ARG A 199 -8.96 9.94 -8.81
C ARG A 199 -9.47 11.01 -9.77
N ASP A 200 -9.08 10.96 -11.02
CA ASP A 200 -9.59 11.80 -12.12
C ASP A 200 -9.11 11.25 -13.48
N PRO A 201 -9.65 11.74 -14.61
CA PRO A 201 -9.33 11.21 -15.94
C PRO A 201 -7.85 11.29 -16.32
N ILE A 202 -7.14 12.33 -15.87
CA ILE A 202 -5.70 12.51 -16.16
C ILE A 202 -4.88 11.49 -15.39
N GLN A 203 -5.16 11.33 -14.09
CA GLN A 203 -4.50 10.32 -13.26
C GLN A 203 -4.79 8.91 -13.77
N LEU A 204 -6.03 8.60 -14.13
CA LEU A 204 -6.43 7.31 -14.70
C LEU A 204 -5.67 7.02 -16.00
N ALA A 205 -5.68 7.95 -16.95
CA ALA A 205 -4.97 7.79 -18.23
C ALA A 205 -3.47 7.52 -17.99
N ARG A 206 -2.83 8.29 -17.11
CA ARG A 206 -1.42 8.14 -16.78
C ARG A 206 -1.13 6.79 -16.10
N ARG A 207 -1.93 6.42 -15.11
CA ARG A 207 -1.80 5.15 -14.36
C ARG A 207 -1.89 3.93 -15.27
N TYR A 208 -2.89 3.89 -16.16
CA TYR A 208 -3.08 2.75 -17.06
C TYR A 208 -2.06 2.73 -18.19
N LYS A 209 -1.61 3.88 -18.67
CA LYS A 209 -0.51 3.98 -19.63
C LYS A 209 0.80 3.46 -19.03
N LEU A 210 1.16 3.90 -17.81
CA LEU A 210 2.29 3.37 -17.05
C LEU A 210 2.22 1.85 -16.92
N ARG A 211 1.06 1.34 -16.49
CA ARG A 211 0.85 -0.11 -16.33
C ARG A 211 1.01 -0.86 -17.64
N ALA A 212 0.47 -0.36 -18.73
CA ALA A 212 0.60 -0.98 -20.05
C ALA A 212 2.07 -1.09 -20.48
N ILE A 213 2.86 -0.01 -20.34
CA ILE A 213 4.30 0.00 -20.63
C ILE A 213 5.03 -1.01 -19.75
N MET A 214 4.79 -0.97 -18.44
CA MET A 214 5.44 -1.87 -17.48
C MET A 214 5.06 -3.34 -17.70
N MET A 215 3.84 -3.64 -18.11
CA MET A 215 3.39 -5.01 -18.41
C MET A 215 3.84 -5.50 -19.78
N ALA A 216 4.19 -4.62 -20.72
CA ALA A 216 4.84 -5.02 -21.97
C ALA A 216 6.25 -5.58 -21.73
N ASP A 217 6.94 -5.13 -20.67
CA ASP A 217 8.25 -5.64 -20.30
C ASP A 217 8.17 -7.04 -19.63
N ALA A 218 8.85 -8.01 -20.26
CA ALA A 218 8.88 -9.39 -19.77
C ALA A 218 9.52 -9.54 -18.37
N THR A 219 10.49 -8.66 -18.06
CA THR A 219 11.17 -8.65 -16.76
C THR A 219 10.22 -8.27 -15.65
N ASN A 220 9.41 -7.22 -15.87
CA ASN A 220 8.41 -6.78 -14.91
C ASN A 220 7.30 -7.82 -14.69
N ARG A 221 6.78 -8.42 -15.78
CA ARG A 221 5.77 -9.49 -15.68
C ARG A 221 6.23 -10.63 -14.78
N LYS A 222 7.49 -11.03 -14.90
CA LYS A 222 8.09 -12.08 -14.07
C LYS A 222 8.16 -11.67 -12.60
N ASN A 223 8.42 -10.40 -12.31
CA ASN A 223 8.49 -9.87 -10.94
C ASN A 223 7.12 -9.78 -10.26
N TRP A 224 6.06 -9.52 -11.02
CA TRP A 224 4.70 -9.46 -10.48
C TRP A 224 4.08 -10.84 -10.20
N GLY A 225 4.70 -11.93 -10.69
CA GLY A 225 4.29 -13.30 -10.39
C GLY A 225 2.90 -13.71 -10.89
N ARG A 226 2.27 -12.88 -11.73
CA ARG A 226 0.91 -13.09 -12.26
C ARG A 226 0.84 -12.78 -13.75
N PRO A 227 1.41 -13.63 -14.61
CA PRO A 227 1.49 -13.40 -16.07
C PRO A 227 0.13 -13.36 -16.78
N GLU A 228 -0.95 -13.82 -16.15
CA GLU A 228 -2.24 -14.04 -16.80
C GLU A 228 -3.32 -12.97 -16.51
N GLN A 229 -3.01 -11.92 -15.73
CA GLN A 229 -3.99 -10.86 -15.49
C GLN A 229 -3.97 -9.82 -16.62
N HIS A 230 -4.60 -10.17 -17.75
CA HIS A 230 -4.66 -9.35 -18.98
C HIS A 230 -5.26 -7.94 -18.78
N HIS A 231 -6.11 -7.73 -17.77
CA HIS A 231 -6.72 -6.42 -17.53
C HIS A 231 -5.72 -5.33 -17.10
N TRP A 232 -4.54 -5.70 -16.61
CA TRP A 232 -3.50 -4.73 -16.27
C TRP A 232 -2.75 -4.15 -17.49
N SER A 233 -2.87 -4.77 -18.65
CA SER A 233 -2.31 -4.28 -19.92
C SER A 233 -3.30 -3.39 -20.69
N GLU A 234 -4.50 -3.19 -20.18
CA GLU A 234 -5.51 -2.33 -20.82
C GLU A 234 -5.12 -0.86 -20.66
N SER A 235 -4.93 -0.18 -21.78
CA SER A 235 -4.61 1.26 -21.81
C SER A 235 -5.83 2.16 -21.87
N ASP A 236 -7.00 1.61 -22.23
CA ASP A 236 -8.26 2.36 -22.24
C ASP A 236 -8.82 2.49 -20.82
N TRP A 237 -8.43 3.56 -20.15
CA TRP A 237 -8.81 3.85 -18.79
C TRP A 237 -10.33 4.05 -18.59
N ARG A 238 -11.10 4.36 -19.66
CA ARG A 238 -12.54 4.54 -19.56
C ARG A 238 -13.27 3.27 -19.13
N LYS A 239 -12.69 2.11 -19.38
CA LYS A 239 -13.21 0.81 -18.92
C LYS A 239 -13.20 0.63 -17.40
N PHE A 240 -12.51 1.50 -16.68
CA PHE A 240 -12.42 1.46 -15.24
C PHE A 240 -13.28 2.52 -14.54
N ILE A 241 -14.12 3.22 -15.31
CA ILE A 241 -15.13 4.12 -14.75
C ILE A 241 -16.27 3.27 -14.23
N MET A 242 -16.69 3.56 -13.00
CA MET A 242 -17.77 2.81 -12.36
C MET A 242 -19.13 3.33 -12.79
N ASP A 243 -20.00 2.43 -13.24
CA ASP A 243 -21.40 2.71 -13.48
C ASP A 243 -22.09 3.07 -12.15
N ASN A 244 -22.82 4.17 -12.14
CA ASN A 244 -23.56 4.64 -10.96
C ASN A 244 -24.74 3.73 -10.58
N ASP A 245 -25.24 2.93 -11.52
CA ASP A 245 -26.31 1.96 -11.29
C ASP A 245 -25.77 0.60 -10.78
N ASN A 246 -24.45 0.48 -10.55
CA ASN A 246 -23.86 -0.73 -10.02
C ASN A 246 -24.40 -1.02 -8.61
N PRO A 247 -25.02 -2.20 -8.37
CA PRO A 247 -25.67 -2.52 -7.09
C PRO A 247 -24.71 -2.67 -5.91
N GLU A 248 -23.41 -2.85 -6.16
CA GLU A 248 -22.36 -2.93 -5.11
C GLU A 248 -21.83 -1.54 -4.74
N LEU A 249 -22.17 -0.49 -5.50
CA LEU A 249 -21.70 0.85 -5.26
C LEU A 249 -22.40 1.46 -4.05
N GLN A 250 -21.61 1.90 -3.08
CA GLN A 250 -22.08 2.54 -1.85
C GLN A 250 -21.59 3.97 -1.80
N TYR A 251 -22.35 4.85 -1.17
CA TYR A 251 -21.96 6.23 -0.93
C TYR A 251 -21.44 6.38 0.51
N TRP A 252 -20.34 7.11 0.66
CA TRP A 252 -19.73 7.43 1.94
C TRP A 252 -19.66 8.95 2.13
N GLN A 253 -19.87 9.40 3.35
CA GLN A 253 -19.61 10.77 3.77
C GLN A 253 -18.76 10.77 5.04
N GLU A 254 -18.12 11.90 5.29
CA GLU A 254 -17.27 12.06 6.46
C GLU A 254 -18.07 11.76 7.76
N GLY A 255 -17.49 10.91 8.59
CA GLY A 255 -18.15 10.43 9.81
C GLY A 255 -18.85 9.08 9.70
N ASP A 256 -19.10 8.59 8.47
CA ASP A 256 -19.66 7.26 8.28
C ASP A 256 -18.68 6.17 8.72
N GLN A 257 -19.22 5.12 9.33
CA GLN A 257 -18.44 3.94 9.69
C GLN A 257 -18.38 2.98 8.51
N LEU A 258 -17.18 2.53 8.16
CA LEU A 258 -17.02 1.44 7.21
C LEU A 258 -17.28 0.09 7.89
N PRO A 259 -17.91 -0.88 7.19
CA PRO A 259 -18.14 -2.21 7.74
C PRO A 259 -16.83 -2.86 8.20
N ARG A 260 -16.85 -3.66 9.26
CA ARG A 260 -15.69 -4.40 9.74
C ARG A 260 -15.81 -5.86 9.35
N TYR A 261 -14.76 -6.38 8.75
CA TYR A 261 -14.67 -7.78 8.36
C TYR A 261 -13.71 -8.53 9.26
N GLN A 262 -14.06 -9.78 9.54
CA GLN A 262 -13.27 -10.69 10.37
C GLN A 262 -12.83 -11.90 9.55
N PHE A 263 -11.66 -12.44 9.87
CA PHE A 263 -11.23 -13.69 9.29
C PHE A 263 -12.02 -14.87 9.84
N THR A 264 -12.44 -15.76 8.97
CA THR A 264 -13.15 -16.99 9.34
C THR A 264 -12.28 -17.99 10.10
N ASN A 265 -10.95 -17.80 10.11
CA ASN A 265 -10.02 -18.66 10.84
C ASN A 265 -10.31 -18.79 12.34
N HIS A 266 -11.03 -17.86 12.94
CA HIS A 266 -11.46 -17.96 14.33
C HIS A 266 -12.55 -19.03 14.55
N LEU A 267 -13.16 -19.55 13.48
CA LEU A 267 -14.08 -20.69 13.54
C LEU A 267 -13.35 -22.03 13.69
N ARG A 268 -12.01 -22.06 13.55
CA ARG A 268 -11.23 -23.27 13.83
C ARG A 268 -11.41 -23.71 15.29
N PRO A 269 -11.43 -25.04 15.54
CA PRO A 269 -11.53 -25.59 16.89
C PRO A 269 -10.51 -24.98 17.86
N ILE A 270 -10.89 -24.79 19.12
CA ILE A 270 -10.07 -24.14 20.15
C ILE A 270 -8.68 -24.79 20.30
N HIS A 271 -8.62 -26.12 20.26
CA HIS A 271 -7.34 -26.84 20.36
C HIS A 271 -6.40 -26.55 19.20
N ILE A 272 -6.92 -26.43 17.97
CA ILE A 272 -6.11 -26.05 16.79
C ILE A 272 -5.60 -24.63 16.95
N ARG A 273 -6.41 -23.69 17.40
CA ARG A 273 -5.99 -22.30 17.67
C ARG A 273 -4.92 -22.25 18.76
N PHE A 274 -5.06 -23.06 19.80
CA PHE A 274 -4.08 -23.14 20.88
C PHE A 274 -2.73 -23.69 20.37
N VAL A 275 -2.74 -24.78 19.61
CA VAL A 275 -1.52 -25.34 18.99
C VAL A 275 -0.86 -24.34 18.05
N GLN A 276 -1.63 -23.66 17.21
CA GLN A 276 -1.10 -22.61 16.34
C GLN A 276 -0.44 -21.47 17.13
N ARG A 277 -1.05 -21.03 18.23
CA ARG A 277 -0.46 -20.00 19.10
C ARG A 277 0.85 -20.46 19.71
N LEU A 278 0.91 -21.68 20.21
CA LEU A 278 2.17 -22.25 20.73
C LEU A 278 3.24 -22.33 19.62
N ALA A 279 2.87 -22.84 18.45
CA ALA A 279 3.80 -22.90 17.32
C ALA A 279 4.35 -21.52 16.96
N HIS A 280 3.50 -20.50 16.82
CA HIS A 280 3.93 -19.13 16.52
C HIS A 280 4.73 -18.46 17.63
N SER A 281 4.51 -18.85 18.89
CA SER A 281 5.23 -18.28 20.04
C SER A 281 6.59 -18.92 20.31
N PHE A 282 6.76 -20.21 20.02
CA PHE A 282 7.96 -20.95 20.41
C PHE A 282 8.65 -21.68 19.25
N LEU A 283 7.92 -22.41 18.41
CA LEU A 283 8.54 -23.27 17.38
C LEU A 283 8.95 -22.48 16.13
N LEU A 284 8.05 -21.66 15.57
CA LEU A 284 8.33 -20.91 14.36
C LEU A 284 9.45 -19.87 14.54
N PRO A 285 9.57 -19.14 15.65
CA PRO A 285 10.71 -18.27 15.88
C PRO A 285 12.06 -19.00 15.79
N ILE A 286 12.15 -20.22 16.30
CA ILE A 286 13.38 -21.03 16.23
C ILE A 286 13.64 -21.48 14.78
N ILE A 287 12.63 -21.99 14.11
CA ILE A 287 12.74 -22.44 12.72
C ILE A 287 13.08 -21.25 11.80
N ASP A 288 12.38 -20.15 11.95
CA ASP A 288 12.55 -18.96 11.11
C ASP A 288 13.89 -18.24 11.37
N SER A 289 14.46 -18.38 12.57
CA SER A 289 15.80 -17.84 12.87
C SER A 289 16.91 -18.49 12.02
N GLN A 290 16.68 -19.70 11.52
CA GLN A 290 17.62 -20.42 10.65
C GLN A 290 17.46 -20.04 9.15
N ARG A 291 16.41 -19.30 8.79
CA ARG A 291 16.21 -18.88 7.40
C ARG A 291 17.18 -17.78 7.02
N PRO A 292 17.62 -17.72 5.76
CA PRO A 292 18.40 -16.59 5.26
C PRO A 292 17.60 -15.29 5.42
N ASP A 293 18.28 -14.18 5.65
CA ASP A 293 17.69 -12.84 5.67
C ASP A 293 18.03 -12.08 4.38
N PHE A 294 17.27 -11.03 4.11
CA PHE A 294 17.55 -10.13 3.00
C PHE A 294 18.86 -9.41 3.24
N SER A 295 19.71 -9.36 2.24
CA SER A 295 20.95 -8.60 2.32
C SER A 295 20.73 -7.15 1.88
N LEU A 296 21.19 -6.17 2.66
CA LEU A 296 21.19 -4.76 2.23
C LEU A 296 22.04 -4.50 0.99
N ASN A 297 22.92 -5.43 0.64
CA ASN A 297 23.68 -5.36 -0.63
C ASN A 297 22.82 -5.75 -1.84
N THR A 298 21.71 -6.46 -1.62
CA THR A 298 20.76 -6.77 -2.70
C THR A 298 19.90 -5.53 -2.94
N GLN A 299 20.07 -4.94 -4.10
CA GLN A 299 19.31 -3.77 -4.50
C GLN A 299 18.00 -4.16 -5.19
N PRO A 300 16.95 -3.33 -5.11
CA PRO A 300 15.80 -3.45 -5.99
C PRO A 300 16.24 -3.52 -7.45
N GLN A 301 15.48 -4.24 -8.28
CA GLN A 301 15.86 -4.45 -9.66
C GLN A 301 15.68 -3.16 -10.50
N PRO A 302 16.74 -2.62 -11.14
CA PRO A 302 16.62 -1.45 -12.00
C PRO A 302 15.69 -1.69 -13.19
N ILE A 303 14.95 -0.66 -13.59
CA ILE A 303 14.19 -0.67 -14.84
C ILE A 303 15.19 -0.56 -16.01
N LEU A 304 14.95 -1.33 -17.07
CA LEU A 304 15.76 -1.28 -18.28
C LEU A 304 15.77 0.13 -18.87
N GLU A 305 16.89 0.55 -19.43
CA GLU A 305 17.10 1.94 -19.89
C GLU A 305 16.11 2.34 -21.00
N ASP A 306 15.85 1.46 -21.96
CA ASP A 306 14.86 1.66 -23.01
C ASP A 306 13.43 1.84 -22.46
N VAL A 307 13.06 1.07 -21.45
CA VAL A 307 11.78 1.22 -20.76
C VAL A 307 11.72 2.53 -20.00
N GLN A 308 12.81 2.96 -19.35
CA GLN A 308 12.87 4.27 -18.68
C GLN A 308 12.69 5.41 -19.67
N GLN A 309 13.37 5.38 -20.83
CA GLN A 309 13.23 6.40 -21.87
C GLN A 309 11.78 6.48 -22.36
N LEU A 310 11.16 5.33 -22.60
CA LEU A 310 9.75 5.27 -22.99
C LEU A 310 8.83 5.86 -21.93
N LEU A 311 9.05 5.56 -20.65
CA LEU A 311 8.25 6.11 -19.54
C LEU A 311 8.38 7.63 -19.45
N ILE A 312 9.59 8.18 -19.61
CA ILE A 312 9.82 9.62 -19.65
C ILE A 312 9.08 10.25 -20.82
N GLN A 313 9.25 9.70 -22.03
CA GLN A 313 8.60 10.22 -23.23
C GLN A 313 7.09 10.22 -23.16
N GLU A 314 6.51 9.17 -22.59
CA GLU A 314 5.08 8.91 -22.64
C GLU A 314 4.29 9.47 -21.44
N LEU A 315 4.97 9.79 -20.33
CA LEU A 315 4.36 10.22 -19.08
C LEU A 315 4.75 11.65 -18.64
N SER A 316 5.77 12.27 -19.29
CA SER A 316 6.11 13.69 -19.05
C SER A 316 5.14 14.68 -19.78
#